data_b271bdd23b148da50b9a2da7e119abfb
#
_entry.id   b271bdd23b148da50b9a2da7e119abfb
#
_cell.length_a   1.000
_cell.length_b   1.000
_cell.length_c   1.000
_cell.angle_alpha   90.00
_cell.angle_beta   90.00
_cell.angle_gamma   90.00
#
_symmetry.space_group_name_H-M   'P 1'
#
loop_
_entity.id
_entity.type
_entity.pdbx_description
1 polymer ?
#
loop_
_entity_poly.entity_id
_entity_poly.type
_entity_poly.pdbx_seq_one_letter_code
_entity_poly.pdbx_strand_id
1 'polypeptide(L)'
;MTSAVLRRQRRATFTVFLANGCGIGGWAAAIPELKRDLALGDGQLSLVLLAVALGAMLTMPFAGVLVPRLGGTGRLTRCSILAFVLVLSWPGAAPSLAWLLPCALLLGACNGLIDVAMNAHASDVESRWDGPLMSSFHAAFSLGGFLGAGLGALVLHLGASAFAVLLTAALVALVLALPAALALDEGDRSPVSHALRLPDRRVLALGLIALGCLMLEGAMTDWSAVYLDQVGGATPVVATLGYAAFSLTMLIGRLFGDGVRRRFGGPQVIFGGALLATLGLAVAVLLPAPWTAILGFALVGLGLSNVVPAAFSAAGQVAETPATGIAMTATAGYLGFLLGPPLIGAVAGQVGLRGSLLLLTLIGVAVALLALRQRKT
;
A
#
# COMPACT_ATOMS: atom_id res chain seq x y z
N MET A 1 22.52 15.38 -18.00
CA MET A 1 22.58 15.76 -16.53
C MET A 1 23.87 15.23 -15.94
N THR A 2 24.51 15.96 -15.01
CA THR A 2 25.69 15.44 -14.31
C THR A 2 25.29 14.29 -13.39
N SER A 3 26.18 13.31 -13.18
CA SER A 3 25.95 12.16 -12.28
C SER A 3 25.57 12.58 -10.84
N ALA A 4 25.97 13.77 -10.41
CA ALA A 4 25.64 14.33 -9.10
C ALA A 4 24.15 14.75 -8.99
N VAL A 5 23.61 15.39 -10.04
CA VAL A 5 22.19 15.78 -10.07
C VAL A 5 21.29 14.54 -10.06
N LEU A 6 21.61 13.52 -10.85
CA LEU A 6 20.83 12.30 -10.90
C LEU A 6 20.87 11.52 -9.57
N ARG A 7 22.03 11.47 -8.89
CA ARG A 7 22.11 10.92 -7.52
C ARG A 7 21.25 11.69 -6.52
N ARG A 8 21.17 13.02 -6.65
CA ARG A 8 20.30 13.86 -5.83
C ARG A 8 18.83 13.51 -6.07
N GLN A 9 18.40 13.35 -7.34
CA GLN A 9 17.02 12.98 -7.69
C GLN A 9 16.65 11.60 -7.11
N ARG A 10 17.52 10.59 -7.28
CA ARG A 10 17.32 9.27 -6.69
C ARG A 10 17.13 9.33 -5.18
N ARG A 11 17.97 10.09 -4.45
CA ARG A 11 17.86 10.23 -2.99
C ARG A 11 16.57 10.94 -2.59
N ALA A 12 16.21 12.02 -3.28
CA ALA A 12 14.99 12.77 -3.02
C ALA A 12 13.75 11.88 -3.23
N THR A 13 13.68 11.17 -4.36
CA THR A 13 12.58 10.23 -4.66
C THR A 13 12.50 9.11 -3.61
N PHE A 14 13.62 8.51 -3.23
CA PHE A 14 13.69 7.49 -2.17
C PHE A 14 13.12 8.02 -0.86
N THR A 15 13.48 9.25 -0.48
CA THR A 15 13.01 9.88 0.76
C THR A 15 11.52 10.23 0.70
N VAL A 16 10.98 10.58 -0.46
CA VAL A 16 9.52 10.76 -0.64
C VAL A 16 8.76 9.46 -0.40
N PHE A 17 9.22 8.33 -0.98
CA PHE A 17 8.62 7.02 -0.72
C PHE A 17 8.70 6.63 0.75
N LEU A 18 9.83 6.87 1.41
CA LEU A 18 10.02 6.63 2.84
C LEU A 18 9.05 7.47 3.68
N ALA A 19 8.90 8.76 3.38
CA ALA A 19 8.02 9.67 4.09
C ALA A 19 6.54 9.29 3.94
N ASN A 20 6.11 8.95 2.71
CA ASN A 20 4.75 8.48 2.46
C ASN A 20 4.48 7.17 3.19
N GLY A 21 5.41 6.20 3.11
CA GLY A 21 5.31 4.95 3.87
C GLY A 21 5.21 5.18 5.38
N CYS A 22 6.00 6.10 5.94
CA CYS A 22 5.95 6.44 7.37
C CYS A 22 4.56 7.00 7.77
N GLY A 23 3.97 7.85 6.94
CA GLY A 23 2.61 8.34 7.15
C GLY A 23 1.56 7.22 7.13
N ILE A 24 1.65 6.29 6.16
CA ILE A 24 0.74 5.14 6.06
C ILE A 24 0.93 4.18 7.24
N GLY A 25 2.17 3.93 7.70
CA GLY A 25 2.43 3.14 8.91
C GLY A 25 1.82 3.76 10.17
N GLY A 26 1.93 5.09 10.31
CA GLY A 26 1.27 5.84 11.38
C GLY A 26 -0.26 5.76 11.29
N TRP A 27 -0.84 5.87 10.09
CA TRP A 27 -2.27 5.66 9.86
C TRP A 27 -2.71 4.26 10.32
N ALA A 28 -2.03 3.21 9.85
CA ALA A 28 -2.34 1.83 10.21
C ALA A 28 -2.29 1.59 11.74
N ALA A 29 -1.30 2.17 12.43
CA ALA A 29 -1.17 2.10 13.88
C ALA A 29 -2.29 2.84 14.62
N ALA A 30 -2.83 3.92 14.04
CA ALA A 30 -3.87 4.74 14.68
C ALA A 30 -5.29 4.17 14.53
N ILE A 31 -5.56 3.30 13.55
CA ILE A 31 -6.91 2.79 13.23
C ILE A 31 -7.62 2.17 14.45
N PRO A 32 -7.00 1.27 15.23
CA PRO A 32 -7.67 0.67 16.39
C PRO A 32 -8.06 1.71 17.44
N GLU A 33 -7.21 2.71 17.67
CA GLU A 33 -7.46 3.77 18.62
C GLU A 33 -8.59 4.69 18.14
N LEU A 34 -8.56 5.12 16.87
CA LEU A 34 -9.67 5.88 16.25
C LEU A 34 -11.01 5.15 16.40
N LYS A 35 -11.00 3.81 16.21
CA LYS A 35 -12.18 2.98 16.38
C LYS A 35 -12.70 3.00 17.82
N ARG A 36 -11.81 2.95 18.82
CA ARG A 36 -12.14 3.01 20.24
C ARG A 36 -12.62 4.39 20.65
N ASP A 37 -11.87 5.44 20.31
CA ASP A 37 -12.15 6.83 20.69
C ASP A 37 -13.53 7.29 20.22
N LEU A 38 -13.96 6.85 19.03
CA LEU A 38 -15.25 7.19 18.44
C LEU A 38 -16.31 6.09 18.60
N ALA A 39 -16.01 5.01 19.32
CA ALA A 39 -16.89 3.84 19.54
C ALA A 39 -17.48 3.28 18.23
N LEU A 40 -16.66 3.18 17.18
CA LEU A 40 -17.10 2.74 15.85
C LEU A 40 -17.32 1.22 15.80
N GLY A 41 -18.45 0.82 15.24
CA GLY A 41 -18.66 -0.57 14.81
C GLY A 41 -17.82 -0.89 13.56
N ASP A 42 -17.65 -2.20 13.23
CA ASP A 42 -16.86 -2.63 12.07
C ASP A 42 -17.39 -2.07 10.75
N GLY A 43 -18.72 -1.97 10.59
CA GLY A 43 -19.33 -1.35 9.42
C GLY A 43 -19.02 0.14 9.30
N GLN A 44 -18.99 0.88 10.41
CA GLN A 44 -18.64 2.31 10.41
C GLN A 44 -17.16 2.52 10.11
N LEU A 45 -16.28 1.68 10.68
CA LEU A 45 -14.87 1.68 10.32
C LEU A 45 -14.68 1.40 8.84
N SER A 46 -15.40 0.42 8.28
CA SER A 46 -15.35 0.14 6.84
C SER A 46 -15.75 1.32 5.97
N LEU A 47 -16.74 2.13 6.40
CA LEU A 47 -17.08 3.36 5.68
C LEU A 47 -15.94 4.37 5.70
N VAL A 48 -15.21 4.47 6.82
CA VAL A 48 -14.01 5.33 6.91
C VAL A 48 -12.92 4.86 5.95
N LEU A 49 -12.62 3.56 5.94
CA LEU A 49 -11.61 2.98 5.05
C LEU A 49 -12.04 3.06 3.58
N LEU A 50 -13.33 2.86 3.30
CA LEU A 50 -13.89 3.10 1.98
C LEU A 50 -13.75 4.57 1.55
N ALA A 51 -13.95 5.52 2.47
CA ALA A 51 -13.76 6.95 2.16
C ALA A 51 -12.30 7.25 1.77
N VAL A 52 -11.31 6.65 2.47
CA VAL A 52 -9.89 6.74 2.07
C VAL A 52 -9.69 6.18 0.66
N ALA A 53 -10.18 4.97 0.39
CA ALA A 53 -10.03 4.31 -0.91
C ALA A 53 -10.72 5.10 -2.04
N LEU A 54 -11.94 5.62 -1.81
CA LEU A 54 -12.66 6.47 -2.75
C LEU A 54 -11.93 7.79 -3.02
N GLY A 55 -11.39 8.42 -1.98
CA GLY A 55 -10.59 9.64 -2.12
C GLY A 55 -9.41 9.41 -3.05
N ALA A 56 -8.65 8.33 -2.83
CA ALA A 56 -7.52 7.96 -3.69
C ALA A 56 -7.97 7.71 -5.13
N MET A 57 -8.99 6.89 -5.33
CA MET A 57 -9.49 6.52 -6.66
C MET A 57 -10.02 7.73 -7.45
N LEU A 58 -10.69 8.67 -6.79
CA LEU A 58 -11.20 9.88 -7.42
C LEU A 58 -10.08 10.81 -7.89
N THR A 59 -8.92 10.83 -7.22
CA THR A 59 -7.82 11.76 -7.53
C THR A 59 -6.75 11.19 -8.44
N MET A 60 -6.53 9.88 -8.43
CA MET A 60 -5.51 9.21 -9.26
C MET A 60 -5.59 9.58 -10.76
N PRO A 61 -6.77 9.59 -11.41
CA PRO A 61 -6.87 9.94 -12.84
C PRO A 61 -6.46 11.40 -13.13
N PHE A 62 -6.62 12.30 -12.15
CA PHE A 62 -6.23 13.70 -12.32
C PHE A 62 -4.73 13.92 -12.37
N ALA A 63 -3.91 12.97 -11.87
CA ALA A 63 -2.46 13.08 -11.94
C ALA A 63 -1.99 13.29 -13.38
N GLY A 64 -2.54 12.55 -14.36
CA GLY A 64 -2.20 12.70 -15.78
C GLY A 64 -2.48 14.09 -16.35
N VAL A 65 -3.54 14.76 -15.85
CA VAL A 65 -3.91 16.13 -16.25
C VAL A 65 -3.08 17.17 -15.48
N LEU A 66 -2.73 16.89 -14.22
CA LEU A 66 -2.00 17.80 -13.36
C LEU A 66 -0.50 17.85 -13.68
N VAL A 67 0.11 16.75 -14.13
CA VAL A 67 1.54 16.68 -14.49
C VAL A 67 1.92 17.80 -15.47
N PRO A 68 1.31 17.93 -16.67
CA PRO A 68 1.69 19.01 -17.58
C PRO A 68 1.30 20.40 -17.06
N ARG A 69 0.17 20.53 -16.33
CA ARG A 69 -0.30 21.83 -15.80
C ARG A 69 0.60 22.38 -14.71
N LEU A 70 1.13 21.53 -13.84
CA LEU A 70 2.06 21.91 -12.77
C LEU A 70 3.52 22.00 -13.25
N GLY A 71 3.81 21.55 -14.47
CA GLY A 71 5.14 21.63 -15.08
C GLY A 71 6.04 20.43 -14.78
N GLY A 72 5.45 19.23 -14.55
CA GLY A 72 6.17 17.97 -14.50
C GLY A 72 5.87 17.08 -13.29
N THR A 73 6.30 15.82 -13.39
CA THR A 73 6.08 14.78 -12.36
C THR A 73 6.68 15.15 -11.01
N GLY A 74 7.86 15.77 -10.98
CA GLY A 74 8.52 16.17 -9.73
C GLY A 74 7.80 17.30 -9.00
N ARG A 75 7.22 18.26 -9.74
CA ARG A 75 6.40 19.32 -9.12
C ARG A 75 5.10 18.77 -8.56
N LEU A 76 4.44 17.87 -9.29
CA LEU A 76 3.24 17.20 -8.78
C LEU A 76 3.57 16.38 -7.52
N THR A 77 4.67 15.60 -7.52
CA THR A 77 5.15 14.84 -6.37
C THR A 77 5.40 15.74 -5.15
N ARG A 78 6.04 16.91 -5.36
CA ARG A 78 6.27 17.90 -4.31
C ARG A 78 4.98 18.39 -3.69
N CYS A 79 4.03 18.82 -4.50
CA CYS A 79 2.76 19.37 -4.01
C CYS A 79 1.94 18.29 -3.28
N SER A 80 1.86 17.08 -3.83
CA SER A 80 1.03 16.01 -3.28
C SER A 80 1.61 15.40 -2.00
N ILE A 81 2.94 15.25 -1.87
CA ILE A 81 3.53 14.78 -0.59
C ILE A 81 3.32 15.78 0.54
N LEU A 82 3.46 17.08 0.27
CA LEU A 82 3.21 18.12 1.27
C LEU A 82 1.73 18.19 1.64
N ALA A 83 0.82 18.05 0.67
CA ALA A 83 -0.62 17.97 0.93
C ALA A 83 -0.97 16.74 1.78
N PHE A 84 -0.41 15.57 1.46
CA PHE A 84 -0.60 14.34 2.24
C PHE A 84 -0.16 14.51 3.69
N VAL A 85 1.04 15.05 3.92
CA VAL A 85 1.58 15.28 5.27
C VAL A 85 0.71 16.28 6.05
N LEU A 86 0.21 17.33 5.40
CA LEU A 86 -0.65 18.33 6.03
C LEU A 86 -1.96 17.75 6.56
N VAL A 87 -2.59 16.84 5.80
CA VAL A 87 -3.90 16.27 6.15
C VAL A 87 -3.80 15.03 7.01
N LEU A 88 -2.61 14.42 7.14
CA LEU A 88 -2.41 13.12 7.80
C LEU A 88 -2.93 13.09 9.25
N SER A 89 -2.81 14.17 10.00
CA SER A 89 -3.28 14.24 11.39
C SER A 89 -4.77 14.55 11.54
N TRP A 90 -5.47 15.00 10.49
CA TRP A 90 -6.86 15.45 10.58
C TRP A 90 -7.84 14.38 11.03
N PRO A 91 -7.75 13.12 10.56
CA PRO A 91 -8.63 12.06 11.05
C PRO A 91 -8.57 11.87 12.57
N GLY A 92 -7.39 12.02 13.18
CA GLY A 92 -7.21 11.90 14.63
C GLY A 92 -7.82 13.05 15.44
N ALA A 93 -8.08 14.19 14.81
CA ALA A 93 -8.74 15.33 15.43
C ALA A 93 -10.28 15.32 15.25
N ALA A 94 -10.82 14.35 14.51
CA ALA A 94 -12.25 14.30 14.20
C ALA A 94 -13.07 13.96 15.46
N PRO A 95 -14.07 14.78 15.86
CA PRO A 95 -14.86 14.55 17.08
C PRO A 95 -16.01 13.54 16.88
N SER A 96 -16.27 13.12 15.65
CA SER A 96 -17.35 12.18 15.31
C SER A 96 -17.13 11.54 13.95
N LEU A 97 -17.89 10.47 13.66
CA LEU A 97 -17.88 9.81 12.34
C LEU A 97 -18.19 10.79 11.20
N ALA A 98 -19.12 11.73 11.41
CA ALA A 98 -19.49 12.71 10.39
C ALA A 98 -18.32 13.63 9.98
N TRP A 99 -17.40 13.93 10.91
CA TRP A 99 -16.17 14.67 10.64
C TRP A 99 -15.03 13.77 10.16
N LEU A 100 -14.98 12.52 10.66
CA LEU A 100 -13.95 11.57 10.27
C LEU A 100 -14.05 11.19 8.78
N LEU A 101 -15.26 11.02 8.25
CA LEU A 101 -15.46 10.62 6.84
C LEU A 101 -14.85 11.63 5.84
N PRO A 102 -15.13 12.95 5.89
CA PRO A 102 -14.48 13.89 4.99
C PRO A 102 -12.97 14.01 5.22
N CYS A 103 -12.47 13.89 6.47
CA CYS A 103 -11.03 13.83 6.73
C CYS A 103 -10.38 12.60 6.09
N ALA A 104 -11.02 11.44 6.20
CA ALA A 104 -10.56 10.18 5.60
C ALA A 104 -10.59 10.26 4.05
N LEU A 105 -11.64 10.81 3.47
CA LEU A 105 -11.74 11.04 2.03
C LEU A 105 -10.60 11.94 1.54
N LEU A 106 -10.33 13.03 2.24
CA LEU A 106 -9.27 13.99 1.89
C LEU A 106 -7.88 13.36 2.06
N LEU A 107 -7.65 12.59 3.14
CA LEU A 107 -6.41 11.83 3.34
C LEU A 107 -6.18 10.87 2.18
N GLY A 108 -7.22 10.12 1.81
CA GLY A 108 -7.19 9.21 0.67
C GLY A 108 -6.92 9.93 -0.65
N ALA A 109 -7.56 11.06 -0.88
CA ALA A 109 -7.35 11.90 -2.07
C ALA A 109 -5.90 12.35 -2.20
N CYS A 110 -5.30 12.84 -1.11
CA CYS A 110 -3.90 13.23 -1.10
C CYS A 110 -2.97 12.03 -1.27
N ASN A 111 -3.30 10.88 -0.62
CA ASN A 111 -2.50 9.66 -0.75
C ASN A 111 -2.55 9.07 -2.17
N GLY A 112 -3.71 9.03 -2.80
CA GLY A 112 -3.84 8.57 -4.18
C GLY A 112 -3.07 9.44 -5.17
N LEU A 113 -3.13 10.76 -4.98
CA LEU A 113 -2.40 11.69 -5.83
C LEU A 113 -0.88 11.55 -5.67
N ILE A 114 -0.37 11.44 -4.43
CA ILE A 114 1.07 11.24 -4.20
C ILE A 114 1.52 9.88 -4.71
N ASP A 115 0.72 8.82 -4.56
CA ASP A 115 1.08 7.49 -5.05
C ASP A 115 1.34 7.50 -6.56
N VAL A 116 0.42 8.05 -7.36
CA VAL A 116 0.64 8.17 -8.82
C VAL A 116 1.80 9.11 -9.14
N ALA A 117 1.89 10.26 -8.47
CA ALA A 117 2.91 11.27 -8.76
C ALA A 117 4.33 10.76 -8.47
N MET A 118 4.53 10.15 -7.29
CA MET A 118 5.87 9.66 -6.91
C MET A 118 6.31 8.47 -7.77
N ASN A 119 5.38 7.60 -8.17
CA ASN A 119 5.68 6.49 -9.08
C ASN A 119 6.01 6.98 -10.49
N ALA A 120 5.28 7.97 -11.01
CA ALA A 120 5.60 8.61 -12.30
C ALA A 120 6.98 9.28 -12.27
N HIS A 121 7.29 10.03 -11.20
CA HIS A 121 8.60 10.65 -11.05
C HIS A 121 9.72 9.63 -10.84
N ALA A 122 9.47 8.54 -10.09
CA ALA A 122 10.41 7.44 -9.92
C ALA A 122 10.75 6.76 -11.25
N SER A 123 9.75 6.55 -12.11
CA SER A 123 9.94 6.01 -13.47
C SER A 123 10.79 6.96 -14.34
N ASP A 124 10.55 8.28 -14.24
CA ASP A 124 11.36 9.27 -14.93
C ASP A 124 12.83 9.26 -14.44
N VAL A 125 13.05 9.18 -13.13
CA VAL A 125 14.41 9.05 -12.57
C VAL A 125 15.07 7.75 -13.01
N GLU A 126 14.34 6.62 -13.00
CA GLU A 126 14.84 5.31 -13.42
C GLU A 126 15.24 5.32 -14.90
N SER A 127 14.44 5.94 -15.78
CA SER A 127 14.74 6.02 -17.21
C SER A 127 16.06 6.75 -17.54
N ARG A 128 16.49 7.61 -16.61
CA ARG A 128 17.75 8.38 -16.68
C ARG A 128 18.90 7.74 -15.91
N TRP A 129 18.64 6.62 -15.21
CA TRP A 129 19.63 5.90 -14.39
C TRP A 129 20.12 4.65 -15.10
N ASP A 130 21.34 4.23 -14.80
CA ASP A 130 21.88 2.96 -15.29
C ASP A 130 21.42 1.81 -14.36
N GLY A 131 20.34 1.16 -14.73
CA GLY A 131 19.78 0.00 -14.03
C GLY A 131 18.46 0.27 -13.29
N PRO A 132 17.81 -0.80 -12.80
CA PRO A 132 16.49 -0.71 -12.16
C PRO A 132 16.54 -0.04 -10.78
N LEU A 133 15.59 0.85 -10.51
CA LEU A 133 15.45 1.58 -9.24
C LEU A 133 14.10 1.37 -8.53
N MET A 134 13.04 0.98 -9.27
CA MET A 134 11.67 0.92 -8.70
C MET A 134 11.60 0.03 -7.46
N SER A 135 12.24 -1.14 -7.46
CA SER A 135 12.26 -2.01 -6.28
C SER A 135 12.86 -1.30 -5.05
N SER A 136 13.89 -0.48 -5.22
CA SER A 136 14.51 0.27 -4.13
C SER A 136 13.59 1.37 -3.57
N PHE A 137 12.79 2.03 -4.43
CA PHE A 137 11.81 3.02 -4.00
C PHE A 137 10.65 2.38 -3.24
N HIS A 138 10.11 1.26 -3.73
CA HIS A 138 9.10 0.50 -3.01
C HIS A 138 9.62 -0.12 -1.70
N ALA A 139 10.89 -0.50 -1.65
CA ALA A 139 11.54 -0.91 -0.40
C ALA A 139 11.60 0.24 0.61
N ALA A 140 11.89 1.48 0.15
CA ALA A 140 11.84 2.67 1.00
C ALA A 140 10.44 2.91 1.58
N PHE A 141 9.37 2.73 0.76
CA PHE A 141 7.99 2.80 1.24
C PHE A 141 7.72 1.77 2.34
N SER A 142 8.10 0.51 2.13
CA SER A 142 7.92 -0.56 3.13
C SER A 142 8.73 -0.29 4.42
N LEU A 143 9.96 0.24 4.29
CA LEU A 143 10.75 0.68 5.44
C LEU A 143 10.03 1.81 6.20
N GLY A 144 9.49 2.79 5.47
CA GLY A 144 8.67 3.84 6.04
C GLY A 144 7.47 3.30 6.80
N GLY A 145 6.73 2.36 6.21
CA GLY A 145 5.59 1.69 6.85
C GLY A 145 5.95 1.01 8.17
N PHE A 146 7.05 0.26 8.16
CA PHE A 146 7.59 -0.35 9.38
C PHE A 146 7.96 0.68 10.45
N LEU A 147 8.70 1.73 10.08
CA LEU A 147 9.12 2.78 11.01
C LEU A 147 7.94 3.59 11.54
N GLY A 148 6.96 3.91 10.67
CA GLY A 148 5.75 4.63 11.06
C GLY A 148 4.88 3.84 12.04
N ALA A 149 4.71 2.54 11.79
CA ALA A 149 3.99 1.66 12.72
C ALA A 149 4.73 1.49 14.04
N GLY A 150 6.05 1.34 14.02
CA GLY A 150 6.89 1.26 15.22
C GLY A 150 6.84 2.57 16.05
N LEU A 151 6.84 3.71 15.38
CA LEU A 151 6.67 5.02 16.03
C LEU A 151 5.27 5.15 16.64
N GLY A 152 4.23 4.72 15.92
CA GLY A 152 2.86 4.65 16.45
C GLY A 152 2.77 3.77 17.70
N ALA A 153 3.40 2.59 17.70
CA ALA A 153 3.49 1.72 18.87
C ALA A 153 4.14 2.42 20.07
N LEU A 154 5.24 3.16 19.84
CA LEU A 154 5.93 3.92 20.89
C LEU A 154 5.02 5.01 21.47
N VAL A 155 4.33 5.78 20.63
CA VAL A 155 3.42 6.85 21.06
C VAL A 155 2.26 6.28 21.86
N LEU A 156 1.68 5.16 21.43
CA LEU A 156 0.61 4.45 22.17
C LEU A 156 1.12 3.86 23.50
N HIS A 157 2.35 3.36 23.54
CA HIS A 157 2.97 2.89 24.79
C HIS A 157 3.09 3.99 25.84
N LEU A 158 3.28 5.22 25.42
CA LEU A 158 3.30 6.41 26.27
C LEU A 158 1.88 6.87 26.71
N GLY A 159 0.84 6.15 26.35
CA GLY A 159 -0.56 6.45 26.71
C GLY A 159 -1.18 7.58 25.90
N ALA A 160 -0.64 7.92 24.73
CA ALA A 160 -1.13 9.01 23.90
C ALA A 160 -2.26 8.56 22.97
N SER A 161 -3.05 9.51 22.46
CA SER A 161 -4.24 9.29 21.63
C SER A 161 -3.89 9.00 20.15
N ALA A 162 -4.89 8.57 19.37
CA ALA A 162 -4.80 8.42 17.92
C ALA A 162 -4.34 9.71 17.22
N PHE A 163 -4.79 10.88 17.69
CA PHE A 163 -4.32 12.18 17.18
C PHE A 163 -2.81 12.34 17.36
N ALA A 164 -2.28 12.02 18.54
CA ALA A 164 -0.85 12.12 18.80
C ALA A 164 -0.02 11.17 17.91
N VAL A 165 -0.52 9.95 17.65
CA VAL A 165 0.11 9.00 16.70
C VAL A 165 0.19 9.62 15.30
N LEU A 166 -0.92 10.11 14.78
CA LEU A 166 -1.00 10.68 13.43
C LEU A 166 -0.22 11.99 13.31
N LEU A 167 -0.26 12.84 14.34
CA LEU A 167 0.53 14.08 14.38
C LEU A 167 2.03 13.78 14.38
N THR A 168 2.46 12.81 15.17
CA THR A 168 3.88 12.41 15.22
C THR A 168 4.33 11.83 13.89
N ALA A 169 3.51 10.96 13.26
CA ALA A 169 3.78 10.45 11.91
C ALA A 169 3.85 11.58 10.87
N ALA A 170 2.94 12.57 10.95
CA ALA A 170 2.94 13.74 10.08
C ALA A 170 4.19 14.61 10.25
N LEU A 171 4.62 14.86 11.49
CA LEU A 171 5.82 15.63 11.76
C LEU A 171 7.09 14.91 11.27
N VAL A 172 7.21 13.61 11.50
CA VAL A 172 8.36 12.82 10.98
C VAL A 172 8.32 12.79 9.45
N ALA A 173 7.17 12.53 8.86
CA ALA A 173 7.01 12.58 7.41
C ALA A 173 7.34 13.97 6.84
N LEU A 174 6.99 15.07 7.52
CA LEU A 174 7.32 16.43 7.11
C LEU A 174 8.84 16.67 7.12
N VAL A 175 9.51 16.25 8.20
CA VAL A 175 10.99 16.39 8.33
C VAL A 175 11.70 15.66 7.18
N LEU A 176 11.20 14.50 6.77
CA LEU A 176 11.72 13.75 5.63
C LEU A 176 11.31 14.37 4.29
N ALA A 177 10.02 14.68 4.13
CA ALA A 177 9.45 15.09 2.87
C ALA A 177 9.88 16.51 2.45
N LEU A 178 10.00 17.47 3.38
CA LEU A 178 10.25 18.86 3.02
C LEU A 178 11.59 19.05 2.29
N PRO A 179 12.75 18.60 2.81
CA PRO A 179 14.00 18.71 2.08
C PRO A 179 14.02 17.88 0.80
N ALA A 180 13.38 16.71 0.80
CA ALA A 180 13.27 15.88 -0.39
C ALA A 180 12.44 16.57 -1.49
N ALA A 181 11.27 17.11 -1.14
CA ALA A 181 10.39 17.84 -2.05
C ALA A 181 11.10 19.04 -2.69
N LEU A 182 11.87 19.80 -1.91
CA LEU A 182 12.66 20.93 -2.41
C LEU A 182 13.84 20.50 -3.29
N ALA A 183 14.29 19.25 -3.16
CA ALA A 183 15.39 18.70 -3.95
C ALA A 183 14.93 18.09 -5.30
N LEU A 184 13.63 17.77 -5.47
CA LEU A 184 13.08 17.23 -6.71
C LEU A 184 13.22 18.25 -7.86
N ASP A 185 13.61 17.78 -9.05
CA ASP A 185 13.55 18.54 -10.30
C ASP A 185 12.10 18.61 -10.83
N GLU A 186 11.91 19.21 -12.01
CA GLU A 186 10.58 19.30 -12.59
C GLU A 186 10.05 17.94 -13.05
N GLY A 187 10.94 17.07 -13.52
CA GLY A 187 10.60 15.75 -14.07
C GLY A 187 9.97 15.82 -15.46
N ASP A 188 9.47 14.67 -15.92
CA ASP A 188 8.79 14.55 -17.20
C ASP A 188 7.44 15.32 -17.17
N ARG A 189 7.14 16.00 -18.29
CA ARG A 189 5.89 16.78 -18.49
C ARG A 189 4.87 16.06 -19.36
N SER A 190 5.20 14.89 -19.87
CA SER A 190 4.32 14.12 -20.75
C SER A 190 3.03 13.73 -20.04
N PRO A 191 1.87 13.84 -20.69
CA PRO A 191 0.61 13.37 -20.09
C PRO A 191 0.68 11.86 -19.87
N VAL A 192 0.25 11.41 -18.70
CA VAL A 192 0.09 9.98 -18.42
C VAL A 192 -1.13 9.48 -19.19
N SER A 193 -0.90 8.67 -20.24
CA SER A 193 -1.99 8.14 -21.08
C SER A 193 -2.48 6.81 -20.51
N HIS A 194 -3.79 6.71 -20.27
CA HIS A 194 -4.47 5.46 -19.96
C HIS A 194 -5.31 5.05 -21.16
N ALA A 195 -4.83 4.09 -21.96
CA ALA A 195 -5.63 3.50 -23.03
C ALA A 195 -6.59 2.45 -22.45
N LEU A 196 -7.90 2.73 -22.45
CA LEU A 196 -8.95 1.77 -22.12
C LEU A 196 -9.14 0.81 -23.32
N ARG A 197 -8.56 -0.38 -23.26
CA ARG A 197 -8.82 -1.49 -24.18
C ARG A 197 -9.23 -2.72 -23.37
N LEU A 198 -10.02 -3.61 -23.98
CA LEU A 198 -10.35 -4.89 -23.35
C LEU A 198 -9.10 -5.77 -23.26
N PRO A 199 -8.76 -6.29 -22.08
CA PRO A 199 -7.57 -7.09 -21.88
C PRO A 199 -7.69 -8.48 -22.54
N ASP A 200 -6.59 -9.00 -23.09
CA ASP A 200 -6.47 -10.41 -23.41
C ASP A 200 -6.66 -11.28 -22.16
N ARG A 201 -7.08 -12.52 -22.34
CA ARG A 201 -7.34 -13.47 -21.24
C ARG A 201 -6.14 -13.65 -20.28
N ARG A 202 -4.92 -13.61 -20.81
CA ARG A 202 -3.69 -13.68 -19.98
C ARG A 202 -3.50 -12.41 -19.15
N VAL A 203 -3.67 -11.24 -19.76
CA VAL A 203 -3.61 -9.95 -19.05
C VAL A 203 -4.72 -9.85 -18.00
N LEU A 204 -5.93 -10.30 -18.33
CA LEU A 204 -7.05 -10.37 -17.38
C LEU A 204 -6.72 -11.28 -16.17
N ALA A 205 -6.14 -12.45 -16.39
CA ALA A 205 -5.75 -13.36 -15.31
C ALA A 205 -4.67 -12.73 -14.39
N LEU A 206 -3.66 -12.06 -14.98
CA LEU A 206 -2.65 -11.32 -14.22
C LEU A 206 -3.26 -10.13 -13.46
N GLY A 207 -4.25 -9.46 -14.05
CA GLY A 207 -5.03 -8.41 -13.39
C GLY A 207 -5.82 -8.92 -12.19
N LEU A 208 -6.47 -10.09 -12.31
CA LEU A 208 -7.18 -10.72 -11.19
C LEU A 208 -6.23 -11.18 -10.07
N ILE A 209 -5.03 -11.65 -10.42
CA ILE A 209 -3.98 -11.94 -9.44
C ILE A 209 -3.57 -10.66 -8.72
N ALA A 210 -3.31 -9.57 -9.45
CA ALA A 210 -2.96 -8.28 -8.87
C ALA A 210 -4.08 -7.74 -7.97
N LEU A 211 -5.36 -7.84 -8.40
CA LEU A 211 -6.54 -7.46 -7.62
C LEU A 211 -6.57 -8.18 -6.28
N GLY A 212 -6.48 -9.51 -6.28
CA GLY A 212 -6.50 -10.28 -5.05
C GLY A 212 -5.30 -9.99 -4.15
N CYS A 213 -4.10 -9.85 -4.71
CA CYS A 213 -2.89 -9.51 -3.95
C CYS A 213 -2.98 -8.12 -3.30
N LEU A 214 -3.43 -7.10 -4.04
CA LEU A 214 -3.57 -5.75 -3.50
C LEU A 214 -4.76 -5.64 -2.52
N MET A 215 -5.79 -6.49 -2.67
CA MET A 215 -6.84 -6.63 -1.65
C MET A 215 -6.28 -7.21 -0.34
N LEU A 216 -5.43 -8.23 -0.40
CA LEU A 216 -4.75 -8.78 0.78
C LEU A 216 -3.80 -7.75 1.40
N GLU A 217 -3.03 -7.03 0.60
CA GLU A 217 -2.11 -5.98 1.04
C GLU A 217 -2.86 -4.84 1.76
N GLY A 218 -3.97 -4.36 1.17
CA GLY A 218 -4.84 -3.37 1.79
C GLY A 218 -5.45 -3.85 3.11
N ALA A 219 -5.88 -5.12 3.16
CA ALA A 219 -6.37 -5.71 4.40
C ALA A 219 -5.31 -5.75 5.51
N MET A 220 -4.03 -5.96 5.19
CA MET A 220 -2.96 -5.89 6.18
C MET A 220 -2.75 -4.47 6.70
N THR A 221 -2.85 -3.47 5.83
CA THR A 221 -2.72 -2.06 6.21
C THR A 221 -3.86 -1.61 7.13
N ASP A 222 -5.09 -1.97 6.78
CA ASP A 222 -6.29 -1.41 7.41
C ASP A 222 -6.80 -2.25 8.59
N TRP A 223 -6.63 -3.57 8.53
CA TRP A 223 -7.30 -4.48 9.45
C TRP A 223 -6.36 -5.32 10.32
N SER A 224 -5.06 -5.38 10.05
CA SER A 224 -4.16 -6.24 10.85
C SER A 224 -4.09 -5.81 12.32
N ALA A 225 -3.99 -4.50 12.58
CA ALA A 225 -3.98 -3.98 13.94
C ALA A 225 -5.35 -4.13 14.61
N VAL A 226 -6.45 -3.88 13.89
CA VAL A 226 -7.83 -4.09 14.40
C VAL A 226 -8.07 -5.55 14.72
N TYR A 227 -7.59 -6.47 13.89
CA TYR A 227 -7.71 -7.91 14.12
C TYR A 227 -6.97 -8.34 15.40
N LEU A 228 -5.75 -7.88 15.60
CA LEU A 228 -4.97 -8.18 16.79
C LEU A 228 -5.62 -7.62 18.07
N ASP A 229 -6.16 -6.42 18.02
CA ASP A 229 -6.89 -5.79 19.12
C ASP A 229 -8.16 -6.56 19.48
N GLN A 230 -9.02 -6.86 18.49
CA GLN A 230 -10.35 -7.43 18.74
C GLN A 230 -10.38 -8.95 18.89
N VAL A 231 -9.62 -9.65 18.05
CA VAL A 231 -9.66 -11.13 17.97
C VAL A 231 -8.49 -11.74 18.72
N GLY A 232 -7.31 -11.12 18.63
CA GLY A 232 -6.12 -11.57 19.33
C GLY A 232 -6.09 -11.19 20.81
N GLY A 233 -6.88 -10.22 21.25
CA GLY A 233 -6.84 -9.68 22.61
C GLY A 233 -5.49 -8.98 22.92
N ALA A 234 -4.85 -8.40 21.89
CA ALA A 234 -3.58 -7.73 22.02
C ALA A 234 -3.72 -6.36 22.67
N THR A 235 -2.67 -5.92 23.38
CA THR A 235 -2.59 -4.51 23.81
C THR A 235 -2.42 -3.59 22.59
N PRO A 236 -2.75 -2.29 22.69
CA PRO A 236 -2.61 -1.33 21.58
C PRO A 236 -1.23 -1.35 20.95
N VAL A 237 -0.18 -1.44 21.78
CA VAL A 237 1.21 -1.54 21.32
C VAL A 237 1.46 -2.81 20.50
N VAL A 238 0.99 -3.97 20.98
CA VAL A 238 1.16 -5.26 20.29
C VAL A 238 0.33 -5.29 19.00
N ALA A 239 -0.85 -4.67 18.99
CA ALA A 239 -1.69 -4.59 17.82
C ALA A 239 -1.00 -3.92 16.62
N THR A 240 -0.19 -2.87 16.85
CA THR A 240 0.56 -2.19 15.78
C THR A 240 1.66 -3.07 15.16
N LEU A 241 2.14 -4.10 15.89
CA LEU A 241 3.15 -5.03 15.38
C LEU A 241 2.63 -5.88 14.21
N GLY A 242 1.31 -6.01 14.04
CA GLY A 242 0.71 -6.71 12.90
C GLY A 242 1.15 -6.09 11.58
N TYR A 243 0.90 -4.80 11.40
CA TYR A 243 1.32 -4.08 10.19
C TYR A 243 2.85 -3.90 10.13
N ALA A 244 3.50 -3.68 11.25
CA ALA A 244 4.96 -3.54 11.30
C ALA A 244 5.67 -4.82 10.79
N ALA A 245 5.24 -6.00 11.24
CA ALA A 245 5.79 -7.28 10.80
C ALA A 245 5.53 -7.53 9.31
N PHE A 246 4.30 -7.24 8.83
CA PHE A 246 3.96 -7.28 7.42
C PHE A 246 4.89 -6.38 6.59
N SER A 247 5.02 -5.11 6.95
CA SER A 247 5.85 -4.12 6.23
C SER A 247 7.33 -4.48 6.24
N LEU A 248 7.85 -4.98 7.37
CA LEU A 248 9.26 -5.41 7.48
C LEU A 248 9.55 -6.59 6.55
N THR A 249 8.69 -7.61 6.55
CA THR A 249 8.90 -8.78 5.69
C THR A 249 8.66 -8.47 4.22
N MET A 250 7.74 -7.54 3.91
CA MET A 250 7.56 -6.98 2.57
C MET A 250 8.85 -6.29 2.10
N LEU A 251 9.47 -5.46 2.95
CA LEU A 251 10.77 -4.84 2.67
C LEU A 251 11.84 -5.89 2.36
N ILE A 252 11.99 -6.88 3.26
CA ILE A 252 12.99 -7.95 3.09
C ILE A 252 12.76 -8.69 1.77
N GLY A 253 11.53 -9.09 1.49
CA GLY A 253 11.17 -9.78 0.25
C GLY A 253 11.48 -8.95 -1.00
N ARG A 254 11.21 -7.63 -0.99
CA ARG A 254 11.54 -6.71 -2.09
C ARG A 254 13.04 -6.53 -2.31
N LEU A 255 13.83 -6.50 -1.25
CA LEU A 255 15.29 -6.39 -1.35
C LEU A 255 15.94 -7.60 -2.02
N PHE A 256 15.39 -8.80 -1.81
CA PHE A 256 15.91 -10.05 -2.41
C PHE A 256 15.14 -10.49 -3.65
N GLY A 257 14.09 -9.79 -4.03
CA GLY A 257 13.12 -10.15 -5.07
C GLY A 257 13.73 -10.42 -6.43
N ASP A 258 14.65 -9.57 -6.88
CA ASP A 258 15.33 -9.74 -8.17
C ASP A 258 16.17 -11.02 -8.21
N GLY A 259 16.82 -11.37 -7.09
CA GLY A 259 17.58 -12.62 -6.94
C GLY A 259 16.66 -13.85 -7.01
N VAL A 260 15.56 -13.80 -6.28
CA VAL A 260 14.53 -14.86 -6.26
C VAL A 260 13.91 -15.05 -7.66
N ARG A 261 13.57 -13.94 -8.33
CA ARG A 261 12.98 -13.96 -9.68
C ARG A 261 13.97 -14.49 -10.73
N ARG A 262 15.25 -14.14 -10.66
CA ARG A 262 16.29 -14.70 -11.55
C ARG A 262 16.46 -16.21 -11.35
N ARG A 263 16.36 -16.68 -10.11
CA ARG A 263 16.58 -18.12 -9.79
C ARG A 263 15.37 -18.99 -10.12
N PHE A 264 14.15 -18.52 -9.85
CA PHE A 264 12.93 -19.34 -9.93
C PHE A 264 12.03 -18.99 -11.12
N GLY A 265 12.20 -17.80 -11.73
CA GLY A 265 11.33 -17.30 -12.80
C GLY A 265 10.04 -16.62 -12.29
N GLY A 266 9.45 -15.77 -13.14
CA GLY A 266 8.27 -14.96 -12.78
C GLY A 266 7.04 -15.80 -12.37
N PRO A 267 6.61 -16.81 -13.16
CA PRO A 267 5.43 -17.61 -12.82
C PRO A 267 5.54 -18.35 -11.48
N GLN A 268 6.74 -18.83 -11.15
CA GLN A 268 7.00 -19.54 -9.88
C GLN A 268 6.95 -18.56 -8.69
N VAL A 269 7.47 -17.34 -8.87
CA VAL A 269 7.42 -16.28 -7.86
C VAL A 269 5.99 -15.84 -7.60
N ILE A 270 5.16 -15.68 -8.64
CA ILE A 270 3.73 -15.34 -8.52
C ILE A 270 2.99 -16.44 -7.75
N PHE A 271 3.14 -17.70 -8.14
CA PHE A 271 2.46 -18.81 -7.49
C PHE A 271 2.94 -19.03 -6.05
N GLY A 272 4.25 -19.12 -5.84
CA GLY A 272 4.86 -19.37 -4.52
C GLY A 272 4.57 -18.24 -3.54
N GLY A 273 4.62 -16.98 -4.01
CA GLY A 273 4.30 -15.81 -3.22
C GLY A 273 2.82 -15.77 -2.82
N ALA A 274 1.90 -15.98 -3.77
CA ALA A 274 0.47 -16.04 -3.48
C ALA A 274 0.12 -17.19 -2.51
N LEU A 275 0.73 -18.35 -2.67
CA LEU A 275 0.54 -19.50 -1.77
C LEU A 275 1.06 -19.18 -0.36
N LEU A 276 2.27 -18.60 -0.25
CA LEU A 276 2.85 -18.23 1.04
C LEU A 276 1.99 -17.19 1.78
N ALA A 277 1.50 -16.17 1.06
CA ALA A 277 0.61 -15.17 1.62
C ALA A 277 -0.71 -15.78 2.11
N THR A 278 -1.30 -16.67 1.33
CA THR A 278 -2.52 -17.40 1.70
C THR A 278 -2.33 -18.26 2.95
N LEU A 279 -1.23 -19.01 3.01
CA LEU A 279 -0.88 -19.81 4.19
C LEU A 279 -0.63 -18.94 5.42
N GLY A 280 0.05 -17.79 5.24
CA GLY A 280 0.26 -16.82 6.33
C GLY A 280 -1.07 -16.29 6.89
N LEU A 281 -1.99 -15.89 6.00
CA LEU A 281 -3.32 -15.42 6.44
C LEU A 281 -4.12 -16.56 7.09
N ALA A 282 -4.05 -17.79 6.58
CA ALA A 282 -4.67 -18.96 7.21
C ALA A 282 -4.12 -19.21 8.62
N VAL A 283 -2.81 -19.11 8.84
CA VAL A 283 -2.19 -19.21 10.18
C VAL A 283 -2.77 -18.15 11.11
N ALA A 284 -2.83 -16.89 10.68
CA ALA A 284 -3.36 -15.79 11.50
C ALA A 284 -4.83 -16.02 11.90
N VAL A 285 -5.65 -16.53 10.98
CA VAL A 285 -7.10 -16.70 11.21
C VAL A 285 -7.42 -17.96 11.97
N LEU A 286 -6.74 -19.07 11.69
CA LEU A 286 -7.03 -20.37 12.32
C LEU A 286 -6.44 -20.47 13.73
N LEU A 287 -5.33 -19.78 13.98
CA LEU A 287 -4.63 -19.72 15.28
C LEU A 287 -4.66 -18.29 15.84
N PRO A 288 -5.80 -17.80 16.36
CA PRO A 288 -6.03 -16.40 16.68
C PRO A 288 -5.39 -15.96 18.01
N ALA A 289 -4.10 -16.28 18.21
CA ALA A 289 -3.30 -15.71 19.28
C ALA A 289 -2.44 -14.54 18.70
N PRO A 290 -2.09 -13.53 19.51
CA PRO A 290 -1.37 -12.35 18.99
C PRO A 290 -0.12 -12.69 18.20
N TRP A 291 0.74 -13.54 18.74
CA TRP A 291 2.03 -13.87 18.12
C TRP A 291 1.91 -14.74 16.87
N THR A 292 0.94 -15.67 16.85
CA THR A 292 0.67 -16.47 15.63
C THR A 292 0.06 -15.63 14.53
N ALA A 293 -0.80 -14.67 14.86
CA ALA A 293 -1.34 -13.73 13.90
C ALA A 293 -0.25 -12.80 13.33
N ILE A 294 0.64 -12.26 14.18
CA ILE A 294 1.79 -11.45 13.74
C ILE A 294 2.70 -12.25 12.81
N LEU A 295 3.01 -13.51 13.15
CA LEU A 295 3.77 -14.41 12.27
C LEU A 295 3.03 -14.64 10.93
N GLY A 296 1.72 -14.86 10.99
CA GLY A 296 0.89 -15.00 9.80
C GLY A 296 0.96 -13.76 8.89
N PHE A 297 0.83 -12.55 9.46
CA PHE A 297 0.93 -11.30 8.72
C PHE A 297 2.34 -11.05 8.16
N ALA A 298 3.38 -11.46 8.89
CA ALA A 298 4.75 -11.47 8.37
C ALA A 298 4.91 -12.39 7.14
N LEU A 299 4.29 -13.58 7.15
CA LEU A 299 4.28 -14.49 6.00
C LEU A 299 3.49 -13.90 4.83
N VAL A 300 2.38 -13.17 5.09
CA VAL A 300 1.64 -12.43 4.05
C VAL A 300 2.56 -11.41 3.39
N GLY A 301 3.26 -10.58 4.17
CA GLY A 301 4.17 -9.56 3.64
C GLY A 301 5.30 -10.16 2.79
N LEU A 302 5.95 -11.21 3.28
CA LEU A 302 6.99 -11.90 2.52
C LEU A 302 6.45 -12.51 1.23
N GLY A 303 5.26 -13.14 1.28
CA GLY A 303 4.61 -13.77 0.14
C GLY A 303 4.24 -12.76 -0.95
N LEU A 304 3.58 -11.65 -0.59
CA LEU A 304 3.10 -10.64 -1.55
C LEU A 304 4.22 -9.77 -2.14
N SER A 305 5.37 -9.68 -1.50
CA SER A 305 6.44 -8.72 -1.80
C SER A 305 6.83 -8.64 -3.28
N ASN A 306 6.79 -9.74 -4.00
CA ASN A 306 7.24 -9.82 -5.39
C ASN A 306 6.14 -10.28 -6.38
N VAL A 307 4.92 -10.59 -5.91
CA VAL A 307 3.84 -11.10 -6.76
C VAL A 307 3.38 -10.01 -7.73
N VAL A 308 3.06 -8.83 -7.23
CA VAL A 308 2.56 -7.72 -8.06
C VAL A 308 3.61 -7.23 -9.05
N PRO A 309 4.88 -6.97 -8.68
CA PRO A 309 5.94 -6.64 -9.64
C PRO A 309 6.15 -7.70 -10.72
N ALA A 310 6.08 -9.00 -10.35
CA ALA A 310 6.20 -10.08 -11.30
C ALA A 310 4.99 -10.17 -12.25
N ALA A 311 3.76 -9.95 -11.74
CA ALA A 311 2.55 -9.91 -12.54
C ALA A 311 2.55 -8.73 -13.54
N PHE A 312 2.99 -7.55 -13.14
CA PHE A 312 3.12 -6.38 -14.02
C PHE A 312 4.13 -6.65 -15.13
N SER A 313 5.29 -7.21 -14.80
CA SER A 313 6.29 -7.57 -15.79
C SER A 313 5.78 -8.63 -16.78
N ALA A 314 5.06 -9.66 -16.29
CA ALA A 314 4.46 -10.68 -17.15
C ALA A 314 3.38 -10.08 -18.06
N ALA A 315 2.53 -9.19 -17.54
CA ALA A 315 1.50 -8.51 -18.33
C ALA A 315 2.10 -7.62 -19.43
N GLY A 316 3.21 -6.94 -19.13
CA GLY A 316 3.95 -6.16 -20.14
C GLY A 316 4.57 -7.01 -21.25
N GLN A 317 4.83 -8.31 -21.00
CA GLN A 317 5.38 -9.23 -22.02
C GLN A 317 4.32 -9.85 -22.92
N VAL A 318 3.07 -10.00 -22.44
CA VAL A 318 1.99 -10.68 -23.19
C VAL A 318 1.03 -9.71 -23.87
N ALA A 319 0.98 -8.45 -23.47
CA ALA A 319 0.14 -7.42 -24.10
C ALA A 319 0.76 -6.88 -25.39
N GLU A 320 -0.05 -6.25 -26.24
CA GLU A 320 0.42 -5.61 -27.48
C GLU A 320 1.55 -4.60 -27.24
N THR A 321 1.48 -3.84 -26.14
CA THR A 321 2.57 -3.00 -25.66
C THR A 321 2.77 -3.21 -24.16
N PRO A 322 4.03 -3.14 -23.68
CA PRO A 322 4.32 -3.27 -22.25
C PRO A 322 3.53 -2.29 -21.38
N ALA A 323 3.42 -1.04 -21.81
CA ALA A 323 2.70 0.00 -21.08
C ALA A 323 1.21 -0.34 -20.92
N THR A 324 0.56 -0.85 -21.97
CA THR A 324 -0.86 -1.25 -21.93
C THR A 324 -1.08 -2.41 -20.95
N GLY A 325 -0.24 -3.46 -21.00
CA GLY A 325 -0.36 -4.60 -20.10
C GLY A 325 -0.18 -4.22 -18.63
N ILE A 326 0.82 -3.41 -18.34
CA ILE A 326 1.07 -2.90 -16.98
C ILE A 326 -0.09 -2.02 -16.50
N ALA A 327 -0.57 -1.08 -17.32
CA ALA A 327 -1.66 -0.18 -16.95
C ALA A 327 -2.96 -0.94 -16.65
N MET A 328 -3.33 -1.93 -17.47
CA MET A 328 -4.52 -2.75 -17.26
C MET A 328 -4.43 -3.57 -15.97
N THR A 329 -3.26 -4.19 -15.71
CA THR A 329 -3.02 -4.99 -14.52
C THR A 329 -2.99 -4.13 -13.26
N ALA A 330 -2.41 -2.93 -13.32
CA ALA A 330 -2.40 -1.96 -12.24
C ALA A 330 -3.81 -1.46 -11.92
N THR A 331 -4.60 -1.12 -12.92
CA THR A 331 -6.01 -0.69 -12.74
C THR A 331 -6.83 -1.78 -12.05
N ALA A 332 -6.70 -3.04 -12.49
CA ALA A 332 -7.35 -4.17 -11.81
C ALA A 332 -6.86 -4.32 -10.36
N GLY A 333 -5.56 -4.17 -10.14
CA GLY A 333 -4.96 -4.21 -8.81
C GLY A 333 -5.52 -3.14 -7.86
N TYR A 334 -5.61 -1.90 -8.30
CA TYR A 334 -6.18 -0.80 -7.49
C TYR A 334 -7.65 -1.00 -7.13
N LEU A 335 -8.43 -1.71 -7.98
CA LEU A 335 -9.77 -2.14 -7.60
C LEU A 335 -9.75 -3.08 -6.37
N GLY A 336 -8.69 -3.83 -6.16
CA GLY A 336 -8.50 -4.64 -4.95
C GLY A 336 -8.43 -3.79 -3.68
N PHE A 337 -7.67 -2.71 -3.68
CA PHE A 337 -7.64 -1.76 -2.56
C PHE A 337 -9.00 -1.10 -2.32
N LEU A 338 -9.75 -0.78 -3.39
CA LEU A 338 -11.06 -0.17 -3.26
C LEU A 338 -12.10 -1.13 -2.70
N LEU A 339 -12.12 -2.37 -3.19
CA LEU A 339 -13.12 -3.37 -2.81
C LEU A 339 -12.81 -4.05 -1.46
N GLY A 340 -11.54 -4.05 -1.04
CA GLY A 340 -11.09 -4.71 0.19
C GLY A 340 -11.81 -4.21 1.44
N PRO A 341 -11.72 -2.92 1.80
CA PRO A 341 -12.33 -2.41 3.03
C PRO A 341 -13.85 -2.64 3.13
N PRO A 342 -14.67 -2.31 2.10
CA PRO A 342 -16.10 -2.54 2.18
C PRO A 342 -16.48 -4.02 2.22
N LEU A 343 -15.75 -4.88 1.52
CA LEU A 343 -15.99 -6.32 1.57
C LEU A 343 -15.72 -6.88 2.98
N ILE A 344 -14.56 -6.55 3.55
CA ILE A 344 -14.18 -7.01 4.89
C ILE A 344 -15.18 -6.52 5.91
N GLY A 345 -15.55 -5.25 5.91
CA GLY A 345 -16.45 -4.70 6.89
C GLY A 345 -17.89 -5.15 6.75
N ALA A 346 -18.42 -5.30 5.53
CA ALA A 346 -19.76 -5.83 5.29
C ALA A 346 -19.89 -7.27 5.83
N VAL A 347 -18.86 -8.09 5.62
CA VAL A 347 -18.81 -9.46 6.13
C VAL A 347 -18.56 -9.45 7.63
N ALA A 348 -17.71 -8.56 8.15
CA ALA A 348 -17.41 -8.47 9.59
C ALA A 348 -18.65 -8.11 10.42
N GLY A 349 -19.55 -7.30 9.89
CA GLY A 349 -20.82 -6.99 10.53
C GLY A 349 -21.76 -8.19 10.72
N GLN A 350 -21.56 -9.28 9.97
CA GLN A 350 -22.39 -10.48 10.02
C GLN A 350 -21.70 -11.65 10.74
N VAL A 351 -20.43 -11.90 10.46
CA VAL A 351 -19.69 -13.09 10.95
C VAL A 351 -18.43 -12.73 11.74
N GLY A 352 -18.26 -11.46 12.07
CA GLY A 352 -17.08 -10.95 12.76
C GLY A 352 -15.85 -10.81 11.86
N LEU A 353 -14.84 -10.11 12.37
CA LEU A 353 -13.61 -9.83 11.62
C LEU A 353 -12.81 -11.10 11.26
N ARG A 354 -12.83 -12.11 12.15
CA ARG A 354 -12.22 -13.42 11.88
C ARG A 354 -12.84 -14.10 10.67
N GLY A 355 -14.18 -14.07 10.56
CA GLY A 355 -14.91 -14.63 9.41
C GLY A 355 -14.61 -13.90 8.11
N SER A 356 -14.45 -12.57 8.17
CA SER A 356 -14.06 -11.75 7.01
C SER A 356 -12.66 -12.09 6.51
N LEU A 357 -11.68 -12.23 7.41
CA LEU A 357 -10.32 -12.61 7.01
C LEU A 357 -10.26 -14.09 6.54
N LEU A 358 -11.16 -14.96 7.00
CA LEU A 358 -11.28 -16.30 6.43
C LEU A 358 -11.77 -16.25 4.99
N LEU A 359 -12.77 -15.42 4.67
CA LEU A 359 -13.19 -15.17 3.28
C LEU A 359 -12.03 -14.65 2.43
N LEU A 360 -11.25 -13.70 2.96
CA LEU A 360 -10.07 -13.19 2.28
C LEU A 360 -9.01 -14.28 2.06
N THR A 361 -8.87 -15.23 2.98
CA THR A 361 -8.02 -16.42 2.81
C THR A 361 -8.50 -17.28 1.63
N LEU A 362 -9.81 -17.45 1.46
CA LEU A 362 -10.39 -18.18 0.31
C LEU A 362 -10.12 -17.44 -1.02
N ILE A 363 -10.15 -16.10 -1.01
CA ILE A 363 -9.74 -15.29 -2.16
C ILE A 363 -8.25 -15.55 -2.46
N GLY A 364 -7.39 -15.58 -1.44
CA GLY A 364 -5.98 -15.93 -1.58
C GLY A 364 -5.76 -17.32 -2.20
N VAL A 365 -6.56 -18.33 -1.80
CA VAL A 365 -6.56 -19.66 -2.44
C VAL A 365 -6.91 -19.56 -3.93
N ALA A 366 -7.95 -18.81 -4.28
CA ALA A 366 -8.35 -18.61 -5.68
C ALA A 366 -7.23 -17.93 -6.49
N VAL A 367 -6.56 -16.94 -5.92
CA VAL A 367 -5.39 -16.27 -6.54
C VAL A 367 -4.25 -17.26 -6.75
N ALA A 368 -3.91 -18.07 -5.74
CA ALA A 368 -2.85 -19.07 -5.85
C ALA A 368 -3.19 -20.14 -6.93
N LEU A 369 -4.43 -20.59 -7.01
CA LEU A 369 -4.89 -21.52 -8.03
C LEU A 369 -4.82 -20.91 -9.44
N LEU A 370 -5.20 -19.64 -9.58
CA LEU A 370 -5.10 -18.92 -10.84
C LEU A 370 -3.63 -18.75 -11.25
N ALA A 371 -2.76 -18.41 -10.33
CA ALA A 371 -1.32 -18.33 -10.56
C ALA A 371 -0.69 -19.69 -10.96
N LEU A 372 -1.16 -20.78 -10.34
CA LEU A 372 -0.73 -22.13 -10.71
C LEU A 372 -1.09 -22.48 -12.16
N ARG A 373 -2.27 -22.06 -12.65
CA ARG A 373 -2.68 -22.25 -14.05
C ARG A 373 -1.80 -21.46 -15.01
N GLN A 374 -1.46 -20.21 -14.68
CA GLN A 374 -0.57 -19.37 -15.50
C GLN A 374 0.87 -19.90 -15.56
N ARG A 375 1.30 -20.75 -14.61
CA ARG A 375 2.61 -21.40 -14.63
C ARG A 375 2.73 -22.50 -15.72
N LYS A 376 1.60 -23.09 -16.13
CA LYS A 376 1.55 -24.21 -17.08
C LYS A 376 1.38 -23.76 -18.54
N THR A 377 1.05 -22.50 -18.78
CA THR A 377 0.91 -21.87 -20.10
C THR A 377 2.11 -21.00 -20.44
#